data_bae8487897716859f44e90d516da380e
#
_entry.id   bae8487897716859f44e90d516da380e
#
_cell.length_a   1.000
_cell.length_b   1.000
_cell.length_c   1.000
_cell.angle_alpha   90.00
_cell.angle_beta   90.00
_cell.angle_gamma   90.00
#
_symmetry.space_group_name_H-M   'P 1'
#
loop_
_entity.id
_entity.type
_entity.pdbx_description
1 polymer ?
#
loop_
_entity_poly.entity_id
_entity_poly.type
_entity_poly.pdbx_seq_one_letter_code
_entity_poly.pdbx_strand_id
1 'polypeptide(L)'
;MMNKLPERIRHIEVSSFSETTGSLSQPSQFTFQYTGNQPVSLTMNVRDEPYHYGSLHPAFTQNLPEGYVRQYIYEKLQRHAHVNDLYLLALQGDKGIGHLSYASELAHIDEDQFSLTDILSWNKQESLFPQLLDRYYLSGLLAGVQPKVMVPISGRTAIHQNDVIVKTFDEEYDLLTVNEYVCMSAAKAAGLAPPKFWLSDDHKCFVIERFDIVDGQQMAVEDFTVLMGKSNNEKYTSKYETLLKAVRIF
;
A
#
# COMPACT_ATOMS: atom_id res chain seq x y z
N MET A 1 -7.12 -20.70 13.27
CA MET A 1 -8.55 -20.31 13.41
C MET A 1 -8.66 -18.93 12.77
N MET A 2 -9.38 -18.78 11.67
CA MET A 2 -9.72 -17.44 11.15
C MET A 2 -10.56 -16.75 12.23
N ASN A 3 -10.02 -15.74 12.90
CA ASN A 3 -10.84 -14.83 13.69
C ASN A 3 -11.97 -14.35 12.79
N LYS A 4 -13.20 -14.38 13.27
CA LYS A 4 -14.37 -14.01 12.49
C LYS A 4 -14.21 -12.56 12.06
N LEU A 5 -13.96 -12.33 10.77
CA LEU A 5 -13.86 -10.99 10.20
C LEU A 5 -15.18 -10.25 10.48
N PRO A 6 -15.15 -8.97 10.89
CA PRO A 6 -16.34 -8.18 11.09
C PRO A 6 -17.10 -8.02 9.76
N GLU A 7 -18.42 -8.04 9.80
CA GLU A 7 -19.24 -7.85 8.60
C GLU A 7 -19.08 -6.44 8.00
N ARG A 8 -18.84 -5.44 8.85
CA ARG A 8 -18.67 -4.03 8.46
C ARG A 8 -17.66 -3.34 9.35
N ILE A 9 -16.86 -2.47 8.77
CA ILE A 9 -16.06 -1.47 9.48
C ILE A 9 -16.77 -0.13 9.34
N ARG A 10 -17.08 0.53 10.46
CA ARG A 10 -17.79 1.83 10.50
C ARG A 10 -16.89 2.96 10.92
N HIS A 11 -15.79 2.65 11.57
CA HIS A 11 -14.86 3.60 12.16
C HIS A 11 -13.46 3.01 12.15
N ILE A 12 -12.47 3.87 11.89
CA ILE A 12 -11.03 3.54 11.90
C ILE A 12 -10.33 4.64 12.68
N GLU A 13 -9.44 4.28 13.60
CA GLU A 13 -8.44 5.20 14.14
C GLU A 13 -7.31 5.35 13.15
N VAL A 14 -6.91 6.60 12.90
CA VAL A 14 -5.81 6.93 12.01
C VAL A 14 -4.65 7.41 12.86
N SER A 15 -3.48 6.81 12.66
CA SER A 15 -2.24 7.25 13.27
C SER A 15 -1.27 7.77 12.20
N SER A 16 -0.47 8.76 12.57
CA SER A 16 0.62 9.33 11.78
C SER A 16 1.90 9.13 12.58
N PHE A 17 2.92 8.47 12.01
CA PHE A 17 4.15 8.10 12.72
C PHE A 17 3.90 7.36 14.05
N SER A 18 2.96 6.44 14.08
CA SER A 18 2.54 5.67 15.25
C SER A 18 1.82 6.47 16.36
N GLU A 19 1.54 7.76 16.15
CA GLU A 19 0.74 8.57 17.06
C GLU A 19 -0.69 8.68 16.54
N THR A 20 -1.69 8.33 17.35
CA THR A 20 -3.10 8.51 16.97
C THR A 20 -3.38 9.98 16.70
N THR A 21 -3.80 10.30 15.49
CA THR A 21 -4.00 11.68 15.07
C THR A 21 -5.44 12.00 14.69
N GLY A 22 -6.29 11.01 14.46
CA GLY A 22 -7.68 11.25 14.13
C GLY A 22 -8.50 9.99 13.94
N SER A 23 -9.73 10.19 13.54
CA SER A 23 -10.66 9.10 13.26
C SER A 23 -11.36 9.30 11.92
N LEU A 24 -11.53 8.22 11.18
CA LEU A 24 -12.19 8.17 9.88
C LEU A 24 -13.43 7.30 9.96
N SER A 25 -14.56 7.81 9.50
CA SER A 25 -15.84 7.11 9.51
C SER A 25 -16.66 7.40 8.26
N GLN A 26 -17.69 6.59 8.01
CA GLN A 26 -18.63 6.78 6.88
C GLN A 26 -20.08 6.52 7.31
N PRO A 27 -20.71 7.42 8.07
CA PRO A 27 -22.13 7.26 8.40
C PRO A 27 -23.03 7.47 7.16
N SER A 28 -22.89 8.58 6.44
CA SER A 28 -23.55 8.90 5.15
C SER A 28 -22.55 9.42 4.12
N GLN A 29 -21.50 10.09 4.58
CA GLN A 29 -20.37 10.56 3.81
C GLN A 29 -19.09 10.28 4.60
N PHE A 30 -17.93 10.31 3.94
CA PHE A 30 -16.66 10.18 4.65
C PHE A 30 -16.43 11.38 5.55
N THR A 31 -16.14 11.11 6.81
CA THR A 31 -15.86 12.12 7.82
C THR A 31 -14.55 11.79 8.49
N PHE A 32 -13.60 12.72 8.43
CA PHE A 32 -12.35 12.63 9.18
C PHE A 32 -12.28 13.75 10.22
N GLN A 33 -12.03 13.36 11.47
CA GLN A 33 -11.88 14.26 12.60
C GLN A 33 -10.48 14.13 13.18
N TYR A 34 -9.72 15.22 13.25
CA TYR A 34 -8.49 15.26 14.02
C TYR A 34 -8.77 15.16 15.52
N THR A 35 -7.97 14.38 16.22
CA THR A 35 -7.93 14.27 17.69
C THR A 35 -6.53 14.51 18.24
N GLY A 36 -5.52 14.56 17.36
CA GLY A 36 -4.13 14.85 17.64
C GLY A 36 -3.60 15.97 16.75
N ASN A 37 -2.30 16.27 16.90
CA ASN A 37 -1.65 17.39 16.25
C ASN A 37 -0.78 17.01 15.03
N GLN A 38 -0.64 15.71 14.76
CA GLN A 38 0.14 15.25 13.60
C GLN A 38 -0.74 15.29 12.34
N PRO A 39 -0.30 15.96 11.26
CA PRO A 39 -1.06 15.99 10.03
C PRO A 39 -1.04 14.60 9.34
N VAL A 40 -2.14 14.25 8.70
CA VAL A 40 -2.24 13.04 7.87
C VAL A 40 -1.74 13.27 6.44
N SER A 41 -1.62 14.53 6.03
CA SER A 41 -1.20 14.94 4.69
C SER A 41 -0.77 16.41 4.68
N LEU A 42 0.12 16.77 3.76
CA LEU A 42 0.46 18.18 3.47
C LEU A 42 -0.75 18.97 2.95
N THR A 43 -1.78 18.29 2.46
CA THR A 43 -3.01 18.91 1.92
C THR A 43 -4.18 18.91 2.90
N MET A 44 -4.01 18.36 4.11
CA MET A 44 -5.04 18.32 5.16
C MET A 44 -4.51 18.97 6.45
N ASN A 45 -4.76 20.24 6.63
CA ASN A 45 -4.35 20.97 7.83
C ASN A 45 -5.03 20.41 9.09
N VAL A 46 -4.31 20.36 10.20
CA VAL A 46 -4.90 20.04 11.51
C VAL A 46 -5.89 21.14 11.90
N ARG A 47 -7.13 20.74 12.27
CA ARG A 47 -8.20 21.65 12.70
C ARG A 47 -9.20 20.93 13.59
N ASP A 48 -9.98 21.69 14.35
CA ASP A 48 -11.00 21.15 15.25
C ASP A 48 -12.27 20.69 14.50
N GLU A 49 -12.63 21.38 13.40
CA GLU A 49 -13.81 21.01 12.62
C GLU A 49 -13.55 19.78 11.77
N PRO A 50 -14.50 18.84 11.72
CA PRO A 50 -14.38 17.65 10.88
C PRO A 50 -14.24 17.99 9.40
N TYR A 51 -13.52 17.15 8.69
CA TYR A 51 -13.52 17.12 7.23
C TYR A 51 -14.65 16.22 6.73
N HIS A 52 -15.43 16.70 5.78
CA HIS A 52 -16.53 15.96 5.15
C HIS A 52 -16.34 15.86 3.66
N TYR A 53 -16.45 14.64 3.12
CA TYR A 53 -16.26 14.36 1.71
C TYR A 53 -17.29 13.36 1.19
N GLY A 54 -17.77 13.56 -0.03
CA GLY A 54 -18.65 12.61 -0.72
C GLY A 54 -17.92 11.31 -1.11
N SER A 55 -16.62 11.42 -1.41
CA SER A 55 -15.70 10.31 -1.65
C SER A 55 -14.53 10.37 -0.66
N LEU A 56 -13.84 9.25 -0.45
CA LEU A 56 -12.67 9.21 0.42
C LEU A 56 -11.61 10.20 -0.07
N HIS A 57 -11.05 10.98 0.87
CA HIS A 57 -10.02 11.99 0.55
C HIS A 57 -8.76 11.35 -0.05
N PRO A 58 -8.08 11.99 -1.02
CA PRO A 58 -6.85 11.47 -1.65
C PRO A 58 -5.77 11.02 -0.67
N ALA A 59 -5.59 11.72 0.45
CA ALA A 59 -4.65 11.34 1.50
C ALA A 59 -4.85 9.90 2.03
N PHE A 60 -6.06 9.38 1.97
CA PHE A 60 -6.38 8.02 2.37
C PHE A 60 -6.47 7.08 1.16
N THR A 61 -7.01 7.55 0.02
CA THR A 61 -7.15 6.69 -1.17
C THR A 61 -5.81 6.27 -1.76
N GLN A 62 -4.72 7.05 -1.56
CA GLN A 62 -3.37 6.65 -1.97
C GLN A 62 -2.90 5.33 -1.33
N ASN A 63 -3.53 4.90 -0.24
CA ASN A 63 -3.19 3.67 0.47
C ASN A 63 -4.08 2.48 0.06
N LEU A 64 -5.07 2.68 -0.79
CA LEU A 64 -5.98 1.63 -1.21
C LEU A 64 -5.39 0.77 -2.33
N PRO A 65 -5.58 -0.54 -2.32
CA PRO A 65 -5.25 -1.39 -3.45
C PRO A 65 -6.11 -1.01 -4.67
N GLU A 66 -5.55 -1.19 -5.84
CA GLU A 66 -6.18 -0.89 -7.13
C GLU A 66 -6.22 -2.15 -8.00
N GLY A 67 -6.95 -2.09 -9.12
CA GLY A 67 -6.95 -3.12 -10.16
C GLY A 67 -7.20 -4.54 -9.64
N TYR A 68 -6.35 -5.46 -10.08
CA TYR A 68 -6.46 -6.89 -9.81
C TYR A 68 -6.49 -7.23 -8.30
N VAL A 69 -5.64 -6.62 -7.49
CA VAL A 69 -5.56 -6.92 -6.05
C VAL A 69 -6.85 -6.52 -5.34
N ARG A 70 -7.42 -5.35 -5.67
CA ARG A 70 -8.69 -4.90 -5.12
C ARG A 70 -9.84 -5.86 -5.47
N GLN A 71 -9.91 -6.28 -6.74
CA GLN A 71 -10.91 -7.23 -7.21
C GLN A 71 -10.77 -8.58 -6.50
N TYR A 72 -9.56 -9.07 -6.36
CA TYR A 72 -9.28 -10.33 -5.66
C TYR A 72 -9.79 -10.31 -4.21
N ILE A 73 -9.50 -9.23 -3.46
CA ILE A 73 -9.97 -9.08 -2.08
C ILE A 73 -11.50 -9.06 -2.03
N TYR A 74 -12.12 -8.30 -2.93
CA TYR A 74 -13.56 -8.23 -3.01
C TYR A 74 -14.17 -9.62 -3.24
N GLU A 75 -13.69 -10.38 -4.19
CA GLU A 75 -14.16 -11.73 -4.49
C GLU A 75 -14.02 -12.70 -3.31
N LYS A 76 -12.91 -12.60 -2.58
CA LYS A 76 -12.66 -13.44 -1.41
C LYS A 76 -13.58 -13.10 -0.24
N LEU A 77 -13.87 -11.83 0.00
CA LEU A 77 -14.54 -11.37 1.22
C LEU A 77 -16.02 -11.04 1.05
N GLN A 78 -16.54 -10.78 -0.16
CA GLN A 78 -17.91 -10.29 -0.39
C GLN A 78 -19.02 -11.16 0.21
N ARG A 79 -18.77 -12.45 0.44
CA ARG A 79 -19.72 -13.37 1.08
C ARG A 79 -19.78 -13.24 2.59
N HIS A 80 -18.78 -12.57 3.20
CA HIS A 80 -18.59 -12.51 4.64
C HIS A 80 -18.58 -11.10 5.19
N ALA A 81 -18.27 -10.10 4.33
CA ALA A 81 -18.07 -8.72 4.72
C ALA A 81 -18.55 -7.75 3.64
N HIS A 82 -18.97 -6.57 4.09
CA HIS A 82 -19.24 -5.44 3.21
C HIS A 82 -17.92 -4.69 2.95
N VAL A 83 -17.19 -5.12 1.90
CA VAL A 83 -15.88 -4.59 1.53
C VAL A 83 -16.05 -3.24 0.85
N ASN A 84 -15.76 -2.17 1.58
CA ASN A 84 -15.69 -0.80 1.08
C ASN A 84 -14.29 -0.22 1.35
N ASP A 85 -14.06 1.06 1.04
CA ASP A 85 -12.76 1.70 1.23
C ASP A 85 -12.30 1.70 2.70
N LEU A 86 -13.21 1.91 3.66
CA LEU A 86 -12.86 1.79 5.08
C LEU A 86 -12.40 0.38 5.45
N TYR A 87 -13.06 -0.62 4.89
CA TYR A 87 -12.68 -2.02 5.12
C TYR A 87 -11.29 -2.32 4.58
N LEU A 88 -10.97 -1.81 3.39
CA LEU A 88 -9.64 -1.99 2.77
C LEU A 88 -8.55 -1.28 3.57
N LEU A 89 -8.79 -0.06 4.07
CA LEU A 89 -7.84 0.62 4.97
C LEU A 89 -7.66 -0.15 6.29
N ALA A 90 -8.74 -0.67 6.86
CA ALA A 90 -8.66 -1.50 8.07
C ALA A 90 -7.85 -2.79 7.87
N LEU A 91 -7.97 -3.42 6.70
CA LEU A 91 -7.14 -4.59 6.32
C LEU A 91 -5.66 -4.23 6.18
N GLN A 92 -5.35 -3.05 5.64
CA GLN A 92 -3.98 -2.58 5.51
C GLN A 92 -3.31 -2.41 6.89
N GLY A 93 -4.05 -1.87 7.87
CA GLY A 93 -3.54 -1.69 9.23
C GLY A 93 -2.30 -0.78 9.27
N ASP A 94 -1.20 -1.29 9.83
CA ASP A 94 0.09 -0.61 9.97
C ASP A 94 1.13 -1.00 8.90
N LYS A 95 0.75 -1.84 7.93
CA LYS A 95 1.67 -2.40 6.92
C LYS A 95 1.75 -1.60 5.62
N GLY A 96 1.03 -0.49 5.50
CA GLY A 96 1.08 0.37 4.32
C GLY A 96 2.44 1.03 4.09
N ILE A 97 2.59 1.64 2.92
CA ILE A 97 3.73 2.51 2.60
C ILE A 97 3.45 3.90 3.16
N GLY A 98 4.49 4.54 3.71
CA GLY A 98 4.40 5.86 4.31
C GLY A 98 4.03 5.82 5.78
N HIS A 99 3.64 6.95 6.33
CA HIS A 99 3.55 7.21 7.76
C HIS A 99 2.15 6.95 8.38
N LEU A 100 1.15 6.64 7.55
CA LEU A 100 -0.21 6.41 8.03
C LEU A 100 -0.46 4.95 8.38
N SER A 101 -1.12 4.73 9.50
CA SER A 101 -1.65 3.42 9.90
C SER A 101 -3.10 3.51 10.35
N TYR A 102 -3.80 2.39 10.28
CA TYR A 102 -5.25 2.31 10.44
C TYR A 102 -5.61 1.21 11.44
N ALA A 103 -6.07 1.59 12.63
CA ALA A 103 -6.52 0.64 13.63
C ALA A 103 -8.05 0.51 13.61
N SER A 104 -8.53 -0.71 13.77
CA SER A 104 -9.96 -1.05 13.77
C SER A 104 -10.22 -2.28 14.65
N GLU A 105 -11.44 -2.79 14.62
CA GLU A 105 -11.81 -4.05 15.25
C GLU A 105 -11.24 -5.31 14.55
N LEU A 106 -10.56 -5.15 13.41
CA LEU A 106 -9.83 -6.24 12.77
C LEU A 106 -8.60 -6.60 13.62
N ALA A 107 -8.54 -7.86 14.02
CA ALA A 107 -7.35 -8.37 14.70
C ALA A 107 -6.19 -8.52 13.71
N HIS A 108 -4.99 -8.16 14.14
CA HIS A 108 -3.78 -8.48 13.37
C HIS A 108 -3.66 -10.00 13.21
N ILE A 109 -3.38 -10.41 11.99
CA ILE A 109 -3.08 -11.81 11.66
C ILE A 109 -1.56 -11.93 11.65
N ASP A 110 -1.04 -12.78 12.55
CA ASP A 110 0.37 -13.18 12.50
C ASP A 110 0.63 -13.90 11.17
N GLU A 111 1.60 -13.41 10.42
CA GLU A 111 1.96 -13.94 9.13
C GLU A 111 3.25 -14.74 9.22
N ASP A 112 3.22 -15.92 8.63
CA ASP A 112 4.45 -16.66 8.37
C ASP A 112 5.33 -15.84 7.41
N GLN A 113 6.61 -15.76 7.72
CA GLN A 113 7.60 -15.09 6.88
C GLN A 113 7.97 -15.97 5.68
N PHE A 114 8.32 -15.33 4.58
CA PHE A 114 8.88 -15.98 3.40
C PHE A 114 10.39 -15.81 3.36
N SER A 115 11.10 -16.77 2.77
CA SER A 115 12.51 -16.59 2.45
C SER A 115 12.63 -15.82 1.13
N LEU A 116 13.51 -14.82 1.07
CA LEU A 116 13.80 -14.12 -0.18
C LEU A 116 14.30 -15.10 -1.25
N THR A 117 15.12 -16.06 -0.86
CA THR A 117 15.65 -17.09 -1.78
C THR A 117 14.49 -17.90 -2.38
N ASP A 118 13.50 -18.30 -1.58
CA ASP A 118 12.35 -19.08 -2.08
C ASP A 118 11.50 -18.28 -3.07
N ILE A 119 11.41 -16.97 -2.89
CA ILE A 119 10.73 -16.10 -3.85
C ILE A 119 11.51 -16.03 -5.16
N LEU A 120 12.82 -15.83 -5.09
CA LEU A 120 13.67 -15.62 -6.27
C LEU A 120 13.87 -16.90 -7.08
N SER A 121 14.04 -18.06 -6.41
CA SER A 121 14.30 -19.36 -7.06
C SER A 121 13.06 -20.25 -7.16
N TRP A 122 11.86 -19.67 -7.20
CA TRP A 122 10.62 -20.42 -7.31
C TRP A 122 10.57 -21.24 -8.59
N ASN A 123 10.48 -22.57 -8.45
CA ASN A 123 10.56 -23.50 -9.57
C ASN A 123 9.36 -24.45 -9.67
N LYS A 124 8.26 -24.17 -8.95
CA LYS A 124 7.05 -24.97 -9.03
C LYS A 124 6.25 -24.65 -10.30
N GLN A 125 5.43 -25.61 -10.76
CA GLN A 125 4.57 -25.42 -11.94
C GLN A 125 3.57 -24.27 -11.78
N GLU A 126 3.08 -24.06 -10.56
CA GLU A 126 2.15 -22.98 -10.24
C GLU A 126 2.89 -21.66 -10.05
N SER A 127 2.29 -20.57 -10.51
CA SER A 127 2.82 -19.22 -10.28
C SER A 127 2.89 -18.92 -8.78
N LEU A 128 3.98 -18.28 -8.36
CA LEU A 128 4.18 -17.88 -6.97
C LEU A 128 3.21 -16.77 -6.54
N PHE A 129 2.98 -15.78 -7.40
CA PHE A 129 2.28 -14.56 -7.01
C PHE A 129 0.85 -14.81 -6.47
N PRO A 130 0.00 -15.66 -7.08
CA PRO A 130 -1.30 -16.00 -6.51
C PRO A 130 -1.21 -16.60 -5.10
N GLN A 131 -0.18 -17.38 -4.81
CA GLN A 131 0.02 -17.97 -3.48
C GLN A 131 0.45 -16.91 -2.44
N LEU A 132 1.30 -15.97 -2.83
CA LEU A 132 1.65 -14.82 -1.99
C LEU A 132 0.42 -13.94 -1.74
N LEU A 133 -0.35 -13.67 -2.79
CA LEU A 133 -1.56 -12.86 -2.65
C LEU A 133 -2.60 -13.56 -1.75
N ASP A 134 -2.82 -14.86 -1.91
CA ASP A 134 -3.75 -15.63 -1.07
C ASP A 134 -3.32 -15.65 0.41
N ARG A 135 -2.02 -15.58 0.66
CA ARG A 135 -1.47 -15.56 2.02
C ARG A 135 -1.52 -14.19 2.68
N TYR A 136 -1.25 -13.13 1.90
CA TYR A 136 -1.06 -11.78 2.43
C TYR A 136 -2.15 -10.77 2.03
N TYR A 137 -3.26 -11.22 1.41
CA TYR A 137 -4.34 -10.31 0.96
C TYR A 137 -5.07 -9.60 2.11
N LEU A 138 -4.94 -10.07 3.34
CA LEU A 138 -5.53 -9.44 4.53
C LEU A 138 -4.59 -8.42 5.20
N SER A 139 -3.34 -8.28 4.74
CA SER A 139 -2.33 -7.48 5.45
C SER A 139 -1.31 -6.81 4.54
N GLY A 140 -0.97 -7.39 3.40
CA GLY A 140 0.08 -6.91 2.51
C GLY A 140 -0.42 -5.99 1.39
N LEU A 141 -1.41 -5.12 1.64
CA LEU A 141 -2.06 -4.32 0.61
C LEU A 141 -1.24 -3.09 0.21
N LEU A 142 -1.14 -2.85 -1.08
CA LEU A 142 -0.41 -1.72 -1.65
C LEU A 142 -1.20 -1.08 -2.80
N ALA A 143 -1.09 0.24 -2.91
CA ALA A 143 -1.71 0.99 -4.01
C ALA A 143 -1.01 0.77 -5.36
N GLY A 144 -1.73 0.99 -6.44
CA GLY A 144 -1.26 0.96 -7.83
C GLY A 144 -1.81 -0.21 -8.64
N VAL A 145 -1.97 0.00 -9.95
CA VAL A 145 -2.64 -0.93 -10.89
C VAL A 145 -1.86 -2.23 -11.07
N GLN A 146 -0.52 -2.17 -11.17
CA GLN A 146 0.31 -3.37 -11.28
C GLN A 146 0.07 -4.28 -10.06
N PRO A 147 -0.20 -5.58 -10.24
CA PRO A 147 -0.38 -6.53 -9.15
C PRO A 147 0.87 -6.59 -8.26
N LYS A 148 0.70 -6.29 -6.97
CA LYS A 148 1.78 -6.29 -5.98
C LYS A 148 1.28 -6.63 -4.58
N VAL A 149 2.17 -7.15 -3.77
CA VAL A 149 1.89 -7.50 -2.37
C VAL A 149 3.13 -7.26 -1.51
N MET A 150 2.94 -6.81 -0.28
CA MET A 150 4.00 -6.74 0.73
C MET A 150 4.20 -8.12 1.33
N VAL A 151 5.45 -8.55 1.40
CA VAL A 151 5.82 -9.87 1.95
C VAL A 151 6.88 -9.68 3.03
N PRO A 152 6.60 -10.12 4.27
CA PRO A 152 7.61 -10.12 5.33
C PRO A 152 8.65 -11.20 5.07
N ILE A 153 9.94 -10.81 5.14
CA ILE A 153 11.06 -11.73 4.88
C ILE A 153 11.69 -12.20 6.17
N SER A 154 11.90 -13.52 6.27
CA SER A 154 12.59 -14.15 7.40
C SER A 154 14.08 -13.77 7.45
N GLY A 155 14.61 -13.55 8.67
CA GLY A 155 16.07 -13.53 8.92
C GLY A 155 16.67 -12.23 9.44
N ARG A 156 15.89 -11.21 9.82
CA ARG A 156 16.43 -10.00 10.47
C ARG A 156 15.53 -9.52 11.61
N THR A 157 16.14 -8.81 12.59
CA THR A 157 15.60 -8.59 13.93
C THR A 157 14.78 -7.32 14.15
N ALA A 158 14.54 -6.51 13.13
CA ALA A 158 13.78 -5.27 13.29
C ALA A 158 12.39 -5.38 12.62
N ILE A 159 11.37 -4.98 13.34
CA ILE A 159 9.98 -4.94 12.86
C ILE A 159 9.92 -4.10 11.57
N HIS A 160 9.30 -4.63 10.52
CA HIS A 160 9.07 -4.01 9.21
C HIS A 160 10.29 -3.59 8.35
N GLN A 161 11.53 -3.76 8.82
CA GLN A 161 12.73 -3.39 8.04
C GLN A 161 13.09 -4.37 6.91
N ASN A 162 12.43 -5.52 6.86
CA ASN A 162 12.77 -6.59 5.92
C ASN A 162 11.63 -6.93 4.97
N ASP A 163 10.56 -6.14 5.00
CA ASP A 163 9.48 -6.35 4.07
C ASP A 163 9.94 -6.03 2.66
N VAL A 164 9.54 -6.86 1.72
CA VAL A 164 9.74 -6.63 0.30
C VAL A 164 8.40 -6.46 -0.39
N ILE A 165 8.41 -5.67 -1.44
CA ILE A 165 7.28 -5.55 -2.35
C ILE A 165 7.54 -6.54 -3.49
N VAL A 166 6.68 -7.54 -3.62
CA VAL A 166 6.70 -8.47 -4.75
C VAL A 166 5.67 -8.01 -5.77
N LYS A 167 6.12 -7.75 -6.98
CA LYS A 167 5.29 -7.30 -8.11
C LYS A 167 5.31 -8.35 -9.21
N THR A 168 4.20 -8.46 -9.92
CA THR A 168 4.07 -9.31 -11.11
C THR A 168 3.44 -8.53 -12.25
N PHE A 169 3.10 -9.20 -13.33
CA PHE A 169 2.40 -8.65 -14.48
C PHE A 169 1.15 -9.49 -14.78
N ASP A 170 0.23 -8.92 -15.51
CA ASP A 170 -0.91 -9.61 -16.13
C ASP A 170 -0.66 -9.85 -17.63
N GLU A 171 -1.62 -10.48 -18.30
CA GLU A 171 -1.52 -10.81 -19.72
C GLU A 171 -1.47 -9.57 -20.64
N GLU A 172 -1.92 -8.41 -20.17
CA GLU A 172 -1.93 -7.19 -20.97
C GLU A 172 -0.53 -6.58 -21.13
N TYR A 173 0.34 -6.76 -20.12
CA TYR A 173 1.68 -6.16 -20.09
C TYR A 173 2.75 -7.22 -19.80
N ASP A 174 2.98 -8.09 -20.76
CA ASP A 174 4.03 -9.10 -20.69
C ASP A 174 5.40 -8.48 -20.37
N LEU A 175 6.18 -9.17 -19.55
CA LEU A 175 7.53 -8.77 -19.15
C LEU A 175 7.63 -7.43 -18.40
N LEU A 176 6.55 -6.91 -17.81
CA LEU A 176 6.60 -5.68 -17.03
C LEU A 176 7.61 -5.77 -15.87
N THR A 177 7.78 -6.94 -15.26
CA THR A 177 8.78 -7.24 -14.22
C THR A 177 10.21 -7.08 -14.73
N VAL A 178 10.49 -7.58 -15.93
CA VAL A 178 11.80 -7.44 -16.60
C VAL A 178 12.06 -6.00 -16.97
N ASN A 179 11.06 -5.29 -17.50
CA ASN A 179 11.17 -3.88 -17.83
C ASN A 179 11.50 -3.05 -16.58
N GLU A 180 10.82 -3.30 -15.46
CA GLU A 180 11.07 -2.61 -14.20
C GLU A 180 12.50 -2.90 -13.70
N TYR A 181 12.95 -4.15 -13.76
CA TYR A 181 14.32 -4.52 -13.39
C TYR A 181 15.37 -3.82 -14.25
N VAL A 182 15.17 -3.73 -15.55
CA VAL A 182 16.08 -3.03 -16.48
C VAL A 182 16.11 -1.54 -16.18
N CYS A 183 14.93 -0.90 -15.97
CA CYS A 183 14.84 0.52 -15.63
C CYS A 183 15.57 0.83 -14.30
N MET A 184 15.37 0.01 -13.27
CA MET A 184 16.03 0.18 -11.97
C MET A 184 17.54 -0.05 -12.09
N SER A 185 17.99 -1.00 -12.91
CA SER A 185 19.40 -1.25 -13.20
C SER A 185 20.03 -0.07 -13.93
N ALA A 186 19.34 0.51 -14.92
CA ALA A 186 19.79 1.71 -15.62
C ALA A 186 19.88 2.93 -14.68
N ALA A 187 18.90 3.12 -13.80
CA ALA A 187 18.91 4.18 -12.79
C ALA A 187 20.12 4.04 -11.85
N LYS A 188 20.40 2.81 -11.39
CA LYS A 188 21.58 2.52 -10.58
C LYS A 188 22.88 2.79 -11.33
N ALA A 189 22.98 2.40 -12.60
CA ALA A 189 24.14 2.66 -13.45
C ALA A 189 24.34 4.17 -13.73
N ALA A 190 23.27 4.94 -13.75
CA ALA A 190 23.29 6.40 -13.87
C ALA A 190 23.66 7.14 -12.55
N GLY A 191 23.96 6.42 -11.47
CA GLY A 191 24.39 6.99 -10.20
C GLY A 191 23.25 7.31 -9.22
N LEU A 192 22.01 6.90 -9.50
CA LEU A 192 20.92 6.94 -8.53
C LEU A 192 21.10 5.80 -7.51
N ALA A 193 20.53 5.97 -6.33
CA ALA A 193 20.60 4.98 -5.24
C ALA A 193 19.22 4.34 -5.00
N PRO A 194 18.74 3.46 -5.90
CA PRO A 194 17.48 2.76 -5.67
C PRO A 194 17.62 1.79 -4.49
N PRO A 195 16.49 1.43 -3.82
CA PRO A 195 16.45 0.31 -2.88
C PRO A 195 17.00 -0.97 -3.52
N LYS A 196 17.34 -1.98 -2.72
CA LYS A 196 17.74 -3.27 -3.29
C LYS A 196 16.56 -3.90 -4.02
N PHE A 197 16.86 -4.47 -5.17
CA PHE A 197 15.85 -5.09 -6.03
C PHE A 197 16.39 -6.33 -6.72
N TRP A 198 15.50 -7.22 -7.09
CA TRP A 198 15.81 -8.51 -7.71
C TRP A 198 14.74 -8.85 -8.75
N LEU A 199 15.11 -9.72 -9.67
CA LEU A 199 14.21 -10.39 -10.59
C LEU A 199 14.25 -11.90 -10.28
N SER A 200 13.09 -12.55 -10.19
CA SER A 200 13.05 -14.01 -10.00
C SER A 200 13.62 -14.76 -11.20
N ASP A 201 14.11 -15.97 -10.99
CA ASP A 201 14.75 -16.81 -12.02
C ASP A 201 13.79 -17.09 -13.20
N ASP A 202 12.49 -17.18 -12.93
CA ASP A 202 11.45 -17.36 -13.95
C ASP A 202 10.97 -16.03 -14.57
N HIS A 203 11.53 -14.90 -14.17
CA HIS A 203 11.21 -13.53 -14.59
C HIS A 203 9.78 -13.07 -14.29
N LYS A 204 9.00 -13.82 -13.51
CA LYS A 204 7.60 -13.49 -13.23
C LYS A 204 7.41 -12.56 -12.04
N CYS A 205 8.41 -12.44 -11.17
CA CYS A 205 8.36 -11.56 -10.02
C CYS A 205 9.52 -10.56 -10.03
N PHE A 206 9.18 -9.27 -9.92
CA PHE A 206 10.12 -8.22 -9.55
C PHE A 206 9.99 -7.99 -8.05
N VAL A 207 11.10 -8.02 -7.34
CA VAL A 207 11.15 -7.89 -5.88
C VAL A 207 11.97 -6.65 -5.53
N ILE A 208 11.45 -5.80 -4.64
CA ILE A 208 12.15 -4.61 -4.19
C ILE A 208 11.97 -4.42 -2.69
N GLU A 209 13.04 -4.03 -1.97
CA GLU A 209 12.92 -3.62 -0.57
C GLU A 209 12.01 -2.40 -0.45
N ARG A 210 11.22 -2.32 0.63
CA ARG A 210 10.43 -1.11 0.86
C ARG A 210 11.37 0.09 1.06
N PHE A 211 10.94 1.23 0.55
CA PHE A 211 11.78 2.43 0.42
C PHE A 211 11.45 3.52 1.43
N ASP A 212 10.37 3.35 2.17
CA ASP A 212 9.84 4.33 3.11
C ASP A 212 10.37 4.14 4.55
N ILE A 213 11.32 3.22 4.73
CA ILE A 213 12.04 3.05 6.01
C ILE A 213 13.51 3.34 5.76
N VAL A 214 14.01 4.44 6.34
CA VAL A 214 15.40 4.88 6.24
C VAL A 214 16.00 4.93 7.64
N ASP A 215 17.12 4.22 7.85
CA ASP A 215 17.79 4.13 9.15
C ASP A 215 16.86 3.74 10.32
N GLY A 216 15.88 2.90 10.04
CA GLY A 216 14.89 2.44 11.02
C GLY A 216 13.77 3.44 11.32
N GLN A 217 13.73 4.56 10.60
CA GLN A 217 12.68 5.56 10.72
C GLN A 217 11.73 5.49 9.52
N GLN A 218 10.45 5.54 9.80
CA GLN A 218 9.41 5.59 8.78
C GLN A 218 9.36 6.99 8.15
N MET A 219 9.32 7.05 6.84
CA MET A 219 9.23 8.29 6.07
C MET A 219 7.79 8.54 5.64
N ALA A 220 7.36 9.80 5.67
CA ALA A 220 6.10 10.19 5.05
C ALA A 220 6.18 10.02 3.54
N VAL A 221 5.14 9.43 2.96
CA VAL A 221 5.01 9.27 1.51
C VAL A 221 3.65 9.79 1.08
N GLU A 222 3.66 10.70 0.10
CA GLU A 222 2.45 11.16 -0.56
C GLU A 222 2.62 11.09 -2.08
N ASP A 223 1.63 10.54 -2.77
CA ASP A 223 1.64 10.56 -4.22
C ASP A 223 1.21 11.94 -4.77
N PHE A 224 1.53 12.20 -6.03
CA PHE A 224 1.17 13.47 -6.67
C PHE A 224 -0.35 13.67 -6.81
N THR A 225 -1.14 12.60 -6.74
CA THR A 225 -2.61 12.70 -6.74
C THR A 225 -3.07 13.45 -5.50
N VAL A 226 -2.47 13.15 -4.33
CA VAL A 226 -2.73 13.85 -3.08
C VAL A 226 -2.32 15.31 -3.16
N LEU A 227 -1.05 15.57 -3.53
CA LEU A 227 -0.48 16.92 -3.61
C LEU A 227 -1.23 17.83 -4.60
N MET A 228 -1.79 17.26 -5.67
CA MET A 228 -2.57 17.98 -6.66
C MET A 228 -4.08 18.02 -6.37
N GLY A 229 -4.55 17.43 -5.28
CA GLY A 229 -5.98 17.35 -4.91
C GLY A 229 -6.83 16.60 -5.92
N LYS A 230 -6.26 15.60 -6.60
CA LYS A 230 -6.93 14.82 -7.64
C LYS A 230 -7.59 13.57 -7.08
N SER A 231 -8.66 13.13 -7.72
CA SER A 231 -9.28 11.84 -7.44
C SER A 231 -8.47 10.66 -8.01
N ASN A 232 -8.69 9.45 -7.52
CA ASN A 232 -8.04 8.24 -8.08
C ASN A 232 -8.31 8.05 -9.57
N ASN A 233 -9.49 8.45 -10.07
CA ASN A 233 -9.81 8.35 -11.49
C ASN A 233 -8.95 9.27 -12.37
N GLU A 234 -8.34 10.31 -11.78
CA GLU A 234 -7.48 11.27 -12.47
C GLU A 234 -5.99 10.98 -12.28
N LYS A 235 -5.63 9.96 -11.50
CA LYS A 235 -4.26 9.61 -11.10
C LYS A 235 -3.32 9.47 -12.30
N TYR A 236 -3.77 8.85 -13.37
CA TYR A 236 -2.95 8.53 -14.55
C TYR A 236 -3.15 9.50 -15.73
N THR A 237 -3.86 10.63 -15.53
CA THR A 237 -4.19 11.59 -16.61
C THR A 237 -3.35 12.85 -16.58
N SER A 238 -2.34 12.95 -15.73
CA SER A 238 -1.51 14.15 -15.56
C SER A 238 -0.36 14.22 -16.55
N LYS A 239 0.13 15.45 -16.79
CA LYS A 239 1.33 15.74 -17.59
C LYS A 239 2.51 16.04 -16.66
N TYR A 240 3.74 15.81 -17.13
CA TYR A 240 4.96 16.09 -16.36
C TYR A 240 5.08 17.55 -15.91
N GLU A 241 4.61 18.52 -16.73
CA GLU A 241 4.60 19.94 -16.36
C GLU A 241 3.74 20.19 -15.11
N THR A 242 2.64 19.46 -14.96
CA THR A 242 1.77 19.55 -13.76
C THR A 242 2.46 18.98 -12.54
N LEU A 243 3.17 17.85 -12.68
CA LEU A 243 3.98 17.28 -11.62
C LEU A 243 5.09 18.24 -11.17
N LEU A 244 5.81 18.86 -12.12
CA LEU A 244 6.87 19.83 -11.83
C LEU A 244 6.33 21.09 -11.12
N LYS A 245 5.08 21.51 -11.38
CA LYS A 245 4.44 22.59 -10.61
C LYS A 245 4.18 22.17 -9.17
N ALA A 246 3.68 20.95 -8.94
CA ALA A 246 3.47 20.44 -7.58
C ALA A 246 4.80 20.41 -6.79
N VAL A 247 5.89 19.88 -7.38
CA VAL A 247 7.23 19.87 -6.75
C VAL A 247 7.72 21.27 -6.35
N ARG A 248 7.29 22.33 -7.04
CA ARG A 248 7.69 23.71 -6.73
C ARG A 248 6.87 24.33 -5.59
N ILE A 249 5.70 23.78 -5.30
CA ILE A 249 4.78 24.28 -4.27
C ILE A 249 5.11 23.65 -2.90
N PHE A 250 5.42 22.35 -2.91
CA PHE A 250 5.76 21.55 -1.73
C PHE A 250 7.27 21.27 -1.62
#